data_3e651c43cee6ca99584474fae880e83c
#
_entry.id   3e651c43cee6ca99584474fae880e83c
#
_cell.length_a   1.000
_cell.length_b   1.000
_cell.length_c   1.000
_cell.angle_alpha   90.00
_cell.angle_beta   90.00
_cell.angle_gamma   90.00
#
_symmetry.space_group_name_H-M   'P 1'
#
loop_
_entity.id
_entity.type
_entity.pdbx_description
1 polymer ?
#
loop_
_entity_poly.entity_id
_entity_poly.type
_entity_poly.pdbx_seq_one_letter_code
_entity_poly.pdbx_strand_id
1 'polypeptide(L)' 'MADLGELKSMIEAALPGAEVEVIDETGQGDHLRATVQAPQFEGLSRLDQHRLVKAAVSERFDDGSIHALSVKTSVP' A
#
# COMPACT_ATOMS: atom_id res chain seq x y z
N MET A 1 -10.18 -10.58 7.22
CA MET A 1 -10.45 -9.42 6.33
C MET A 1 -9.57 -8.26 6.74
N ALA A 2 -8.92 -7.64 5.77
CA ALA A 2 -8.01 -6.54 6.08
C ALA A 2 -8.77 -5.26 6.44
N ASP A 3 -8.27 -4.54 7.44
CA ASP A 3 -8.78 -3.24 7.82
C ASP A 3 -8.08 -2.17 6.98
N LEU A 4 -8.84 -1.43 6.17
CA LEU A 4 -8.29 -0.42 5.27
C LEU A 4 -7.56 0.69 6.03
N GLY A 5 -8.08 1.09 7.18
CA GLY A 5 -7.43 2.10 8.02
C GLY A 5 -6.12 1.62 8.60
N GLU A 6 -6.04 0.35 8.98
CA GLU A 6 -4.81 -0.25 9.46
C GLU A 6 -3.75 -0.30 8.36
N LEU A 7 -4.13 -0.72 7.15
CA LEU A 7 -3.21 -0.77 6.01
C LEU A 7 -2.67 0.62 5.67
N LYS A 8 -3.54 1.62 5.66
CA LYS A 8 -3.14 3.00 5.45
C LYS A 8 -2.11 3.43 6.48
N SER A 9 -2.37 3.15 7.75
CA SER A 9 -1.44 3.50 8.84
C SER A 9 -0.10 2.79 8.71
N MET A 10 -0.10 1.53 8.30
CA MET A 10 1.13 0.76 8.09
C MET A 10 1.99 1.37 6.99
N ILE A 11 1.36 1.77 5.89
CA ILE A 11 2.08 2.41 4.78
C ILE A 11 2.60 3.79 5.20
N GLU A 12 1.79 4.57 5.89
CA GLU A 12 2.20 5.89 6.37
C GLU A 12 3.38 5.79 7.34
N ALA A 13 3.38 4.78 8.20
CA ALA A 13 4.48 4.57 9.15
C ALA A 13 5.79 4.20 8.45
N ALA A 14 5.71 3.41 7.37
CA ALA A 14 6.87 3.00 6.59
C ALA A 14 7.41 4.13 5.71
N LEU A 15 6.53 5.03 5.26
CA LEU A 15 6.87 6.13 4.35
C LEU A 15 6.41 7.46 4.96
N PRO A 16 7.14 8.00 5.94
CA PRO A 16 6.75 9.26 6.58
C PRO A 16 6.54 10.39 5.57
N GLY A 17 5.42 11.10 5.71
CA GLY A 17 5.04 12.17 4.80
C GLY A 17 4.27 11.71 3.58
N ALA A 18 4.02 10.41 3.44
CA ALA A 18 3.24 9.89 2.31
C ALA A 18 1.76 10.23 2.46
N GLU A 19 1.11 10.45 1.32
CA GLU A 19 -0.35 10.50 1.23
C GLU A 19 -0.82 9.16 0.72
N VAL A 20 -1.68 8.50 1.48
CA VAL A 20 -2.10 7.12 1.22
C VAL A 20 -3.62 7.03 1.16
N GLU A 21 -4.12 6.34 0.15
CA GLU A 21 -5.51 5.95 0.07
C GLU A 21 -5.58 4.45 -0.21
N VAL A 22 -6.38 3.74 0.56
CA VAL A 22 -6.61 2.31 0.35
C VAL A 22 -8.09 2.09 0.12
N ILE A 23 -8.43 1.42 -0.98
CA ILE A 23 -9.81 1.11 -1.31
C ILE A 23 -9.99 -0.39 -1.54
N ASP A 24 -11.21 -0.86 -1.31
CA ASP A 24 -11.62 -2.23 -1.56
C ASP A 24 -12.31 -2.28 -2.91
N GLU A 25 -11.67 -2.88 -3.91
CA GLU A 25 -12.15 -2.87 -5.29
C GLU A 25 -13.36 -3.77 -5.53
N THR A 26 -13.53 -4.80 -4.70
CA THR A 26 -14.59 -5.79 -4.90
C THR A 26 -15.71 -5.69 -3.87
N GLY A 27 -15.47 -4.98 -2.77
CA GLY A 27 -16.38 -4.94 -1.63
C GLY A 27 -16.31 -6.19 -0.75
N GLN A 28 -15.39 -7.11 -1.03
CA GLN A 28 -15.22 -8.38 -0.29
C GLN A 28 -13.99 -8.40 0.61
N GLY A 29 -13.17 -7.35 0.55
CA GLY A 29 -12.01 -7.22 1.42
C GLY A 29 -10.77 -8.00 1.00
N ASP A 30 -10.79 -8.65 -0.16
CA ASP A 30 -9.68 -9.50 -0.62
C ASP A 30 -8.88 -8.91 -1.78
N HIS A 31 -9.47 -8.02 -2.57
CA HIS A 31 -8.80 -7.31 -3.66
C HIS A 31 -8.78 -5.81 -3.38
N LEU A 32 -7.63 -5.30 -3.03
CA LEU A 32 -7.47 -3.92 -2.58
C LEU A 32 -6.62 -3.11 -3.55
N ARG A 33 -6.81 -1.80 -3.54
CA ARG A 33 -5.93 -0.85 -4.24
C ARG A 33 -5.36 0.15 -3.25
N ALA A 34 -4.06 0.33 -3.28
CA ALA A 34 -3.39 1.39 -2.54
C ALA A 34 -2.86 2.44 -3.52
N THR A 35 -3.22 3.69 -3.31
CA THR A 35 -2.65 4.82 -4.02
C THR A 35 -1.75 5.58 -3.05
N VAL A 36 -0.47 5.69 -3.38
CA VAL A 36 0.54 6.22 -2.47
C VAL A 36 1.36 7.29 -3.18
N GLN A 37 1.36 8.49 -2.62
CA GLN A 37 2.20 9.58 -3.06
C GLN A 37 3.22 9.85 -1.97
N ALA A 38 4.52 9.68 -2.27
CA ALA A 38 5.55 9.76 -1.25
C ALA A 38 6.83 10.41 -1.79
N PRO A 39 7.46 11.32 -1.03
CA PRO A 39 8.72 11.93 -1.45
C PRO A 39 9.86 10.91 -1.57
N GLN A 40 9.78 9.79 -0.85
CA GLN A 40 10.78 8.72 -0.90
C GLN A 40 10.83 8.01 -2.25
N PHE A 41 9.80 8.18 -3.07
CA PHE A 41 9.73 7.54 -4.39
C PHE A 41 10.58 8.25 -5.45
N GLU A 42 11.02 9.46 -5.19
CA GLU A 42 11.83 10.20 -6.15
C GLU A 42 13.11 9.45 -6.48
N GLY A 43 13.38 9.28 -7.77
CA GLY A 43 14.57 8.56 -8.24
C GLY A 43 14.43 7.05 -8.24
N LEU A 44 13.34 6.50 -7.74
CA LEU A 44 13.12 5.06 -7.74
C LEU A 44 12.34 4.61 -8.98
N SER A 45 12.63 3.41 -9.47
CA SER A 45 11.81 2.79 -10.51
C SER A 45 10.42 2.50 -9.97
N ARG A 46 9.44 2.34 -10.87
CA ARG A 46 8.09 1.96 -10.45
C ARG A 46 8.10 0.64 -9.68
N LEU A 47 8.91 -0.31 -10.12
CA LEU A 47 9.03 -1.60 -9.43
C LEU A 47 9.50 -1.43 -7.99
N ASP A 48 10.51 -0.61 -7.76
CA ASP A 48 11.03 -0.36 -6.42
C ASP A 48 10.02 0.38 -5.56
N GLN A 49 9.28 1.34 -6.14
CA GLN A 49 8.21 2.03 -5.43
C GLN A 49 7.14 1.04 -4.96
N HIS A 50 6.73 0.12 -5.84
CA HIS A 50 5.73 -0.90 -5.49
C HIS A 50 6.25 -1.86 -4.42
N ARG A 51 7.53 -2.20 -4.47
CA ARG A 51 8.14 -3.07 -3.45
C ARG A 51 8.11 -2.45 -2.07
N LEU A 52 8.35 -1.14 -1.98
CA LEU A 52 8.28 -0.43 -0.70
C LEU A 52 6.87 -0.47 -0.10
N VAL A 53 5.85 -0.25 -0.92
CA VAL A 53 4.46 -0.31 -0.45
C VAL A 53 4.10 -1.72 0.00
N LYS A 54 4.42 -2.73 -0.80
CA LYS A 54 4.12 -4.12 -0.46
C LYS A 54 4.86 -4.58 0.80
N ALA A 55 6.12 -4.15 0.97
CA ALA A 55 6.87 -4.47 2.17
C ALA A 55 6.22 -3.88 3.43
N ALA A 56 5.65 -2.69 3.32
CA ALA A 56 4.98 -2.04 4.45
C ALA A 56 3.80 -2.85 4.99
N VAL A 57 3.14 -3.64 4.13
CA VAL A 57 1.95 -4.43 4.50
C VAL A 57 2.19 -5.93 4.37
N SER A 58 3.45 -6.36 4.34
CA SER A 58 3.80 -7.76 4.11
C SER A 58 3.18 -8.72 5.14
N GLU A 59 3.04 -8.31 6.39
CA GLU A 59 2.41 -9.12 7.43
C GLU A 59 0.98 -9.50 7.08
N ARG A 60 0.25 -8.62 6.39
CA ARG A 60 -1.13 -8.87 6.00
C ARG A 60 -1.22 -9.83 4.82
N PHE A 61 -0.20 -9.87 3.95
CA PHE A 61 -0.09 -10.92 2.95
C PHE A 61 0.23 -12.27 3.61
N ASP A 62 1.15 -12.26 4.55
CA ASP A 62 1.61 -13.48 5.22
C ASP A 62 0.50 -14.14 6.06
N ASP A 63 -0.35 -13.35 6.69
CA ASP A 63 -1.45 -13.87 7.51
C ASP A 63 -2.73 -14.16 6.72
N GLY A 64 -2.72 -13.92 5.41
CA GLY A 64 -3.86 -14.18 4.55
C GLY A 64 -4.93 -13.10 4.54
N SER A 65 -4.72 -11.96 5.21
CA SER A 65 -5.70 -10.87 5.25
C SER A 65 -5.84 -10.18 3.89
N ILE A 66 -4.77 -10.15 3.09
CA ILE A 66 -4.76 -9.59 1.73
C ILE A 66 -4.43 -10.71 0.76
N HIS A 67 -5.27 -10.90 -0.27
CA HIS A 67 -4.98 -11.84 -1.35
C HIS A 67 -4.35 -11.14 -2.55
N ALA A 68 -4.79 -9.93 -2.86
CA ALA A 68 -4.26 -9.15 -3.97
C ALA A 68 -4.25 -7.66 -3.62
N LEU A 69 -3.19 -6.99 -4.00
CA LEU A 69 -3.05 -5.55 -3.81
C LEU A 69 -2.52 -4.92 -5.08
N SER A 70 -3.33 -4.05 -5.69
CA SER A 70 -2.90 -3.18 -6.77
C SER A 70 -2.28 -1.93 -6.17
N VAL A 71 -1.14 -1.51 -6.67
CA VAL A 71 -0.42 -0.35 -6.14
C VAL A 71 -0.25 0.69 -7.22
N LYS A 72 -0.64 1.93 -6.91
CA LYS A 72 -0.39 3.09 -7.76
C LYS A 72 0.46 4.08 -6.98
N THR A 73 1.59 4.46 -7.53
CA THR A 73 2.55 5.32 -6.85
C THR A 73 2.83 6.60 -7.63
N SER A 74 3.18 7.65 -6.91
CA SER A 74 3.58 8.92 -7.51
C SER A 74 4.48 9.70 -6.57
N VAL A 75 5.16 10.71 -7.12
CA VAL A 75 5.97 11.65 -6.34
C VAL A 75 5.17 12.94 -6.21
N PRO A 76 5.22 13.60 -5.02
CA PRO A 76 4.52 14.86 -4.83
C PRO A 76 5.04 15.97 -5.74
#